data_74a02f376f6eba38fdaf76dc325c60f6
#
_entry.id   74a02f376f6eba38fdaf76dc325c60f6
#
_cell.length_a   1.000
_cell.length_b   1.000
_cell.length_c   1.000
_cell.angle_alpha   90.00
_cell.angle_beta   90.00
_cell.angle_gamma   90.00
#
_symmetry.space_group_name_H-M   'P 1'
#
loop_
_entity.id
_entity.type
_entity.pdbx_description
1 polymer ?
#
loop_
_entity_poly.entity_id
_entity_poly.type
_entity_poly.pdbx_seq_one_letter_code
_entity_poly.pdbx_strand_id
1 'polypeptide(L)'
;MTNINEKVAIQFVKGKNEQDHPEIRLFRDLDGKKGKAVYKFYSPTTITLTNYRSVQKMYLIDSEGELSTKKIDLSISEDQVKEVKSTYSWNSEKEFERYMRFASRYANFFFQK
;
A
#
# COMPACT_ATOMS: atom_id res chain seq x y z
N MET A 1 10.34 25.52 -7.10
CA MET A 1 10.64 24.87 -5.81
C MET A 1 10.03 23.49 -5.74
N THR A 2 10.82 22.57 -5.43
CA THR A 2 10.30 21.22 -5.32
C THR A 2 9.43 21.07 -4.10
N ASN A 3 8.54 20.16 -4.21
CA ASN A 3 7.66 19.86 -3.12
C ASN A 3 8.25 18.75 -2.27
N ILE A 4 9.34 19.10 -1.62
CA ILE A 4 10.12 18.13 -0.88
C ILE A 4 9.40 17.64 0.36
N ASN A 5 8.30 18.29 0.72
CA ASN A 5 7.57 17.91 1.93
C ASN A 5 6.40 17.01 1.65
N GLU A 6 6.21 16.64 0.40
CA GLU A 6 5.12 15.73 0.11
C GLU A 6 5.46 14.37 0.68
N LYS A 7 4.61 13.90 1.58
CA LYS A 7 4.84 12.64 2.23
C LYS A 7 4.00 11.57 1.58
N VAL A 8 4.67 10.57 1.04
CA VAL A 8 4.00 9.44 0.43
C VAL A 8 4.56 8.19 1.06
N ALA A 9 3.69 7.35 1.57
CA ALA A 9 4.15 6.18 2.30
C ALA A 9 3.12 5.08 2.29
N ILE A 10 3.59 3.86 2.47
CA ILE A 10 2.74 2.72 2.78
C ILE A 10 3.15 2.25 4.17
N GLN A 11 2.17 2.08 5.04
CA GLN A 11 2.42 1.68 6.42
C GLN A 11 1.50 0.53 6.81
N PHE A 12 2.04 -0.43 7.51
CA PHE A 12 1.26 -1.47 8.18
C PHE A 12 1.21 -1.22 9.68
N VAL A 13 2.20 -0.52 10.18
CA VAL A 13 2.26 -0.07 11.56
C VAL A 13 2.28 1.44 11.49
N LYS A 14 1.32 2.08 12.14
CA LYS A 14 1.19 3.53 12.08
C LYS A 14 2.51 4.19 12.48
N GLY A 15 2.95 5.11 11.64
CA GLY A 15 4.17 5.85 11.89
C GLY A 15 5.43 5.19 11.36
N LYS A 16 5.33 3.99 10.79
CA LYS A 16 6.50 3.29 10.27
C LYS A 16 6.31 3.00 8.79
N ASN A 17 7.13 3.63 7.97
CA ASN A 17 7.06 3.45 6.52
C ASN A 17 7.73 2.16 6.10
N GLU A 18 7.07 1.41 5.21
CA GLU A 18 7.72 0.30 4.56
C GLU A 18 8.81 0.84 3.65
N GLN A 19 9.98 0.22 3.73
CA GLN A 19 11.17 0.73 3.04
C GLN A 19 11.22 0.31 1.59
N ASP A 20 10.79 -0.90 1.27
CA ASP A 20 10.82 -1.40 -0.09
C ASP A 20 9.46 -1.20 -0.74
N HIS A 21 9.48 -0.98 -2.06
CA HIS A 21 8.21 -0.89 -2.75
C HIS A 21 7.69 -2.29 -3.06
N PRO A 22 6.38 -2.46 -3.09
CA PRO A 22 5.77 -3.76 -3.35
C PRO A 22 5.63 -4.02 -4.84
N GLU A 23 5.32 -5.26 -5.15
CA GLU A 23 4.80 -5.60 -6.46
C GLU A 23 3.32 -5.21 -6.46
N ILE A 24 2.89 -4.47 -7.47
CA ILE A 24 1.52 -3.96 -7.53
C ILE A 24 0.87 -4.41 -8.81
N ARG A 25 -0.34 -4.97 -8.70
CA ARG A 25 -1.13 -5.36 -9.85
C ARG A 25 -2.48 -4.70 -9.78
N LEU A 26 -2.91 -4.11 -10.89
CA LEU A 26 -4.18 -3.42 -10.97
C LEU A 26 -5.17 -4.25 -11.77
N PHE A 27 -6.40 -4.34 -11.27
CA PHE A 27 -7.50 -5.02 -11.94
C PHE A 27 -8.68 -4.07 -12.02
N ARG A 28 -9.27 -3.94 -13.19
CA ARG A 28 -10.44 -3.09 -13.35
C ARG A 28 -11.53 -3.87 -14.04
N ASP A 29 -12.78 -3.61 -13.62
CA ASP A 29 -13.94 -4.19 -14.30
C ASP A 29 -14.10 -3.57 -15.68
N LEU A 30 -14.88 -4.23 -16.52
CA LEU A 30 -15.06 -3.77 -17.88
C LEU A 30 -15.69 -2.40 -17.96
N ASP A 31 -16.53 -2.06 -16.99
CA ASP A 31 -17.17 -0.74 -16.97
C ASP A 31 -16.24 0.36 -16.47
N GLY A 32 -15.06 -0.02 -15.97
CA GLY A 32 -14.06 0.94 -15.52
C GLY A 32 -14.34 1.59 -14.18
N LYS A 33 -15.44 1.23 -13.52
CA LYS A 33 -15.81 1.90 -12.27
C LYS A 33 -15.26 1.21 -11.04
N LYS A 34 -15.25 -0.13 -11.07
CA LYS A 34 -14.79 -0.92 -9.94
C LYS A 34 -13.46 -1.53 -10.24
N GLY A 35 -12.68 -1.78 -9.21
CA GLY A 35 -11.42 -2.45 -9.40
C GLY A 35 -10.70 -2.62 -8.09
N LYS A 36 -9.48 -3.09 -8.21
CA LYS A 36 -8.66 -3.31 -7.03
C LYS A 36 -7.19 -3.26 -7.40
N ALA A 37 -6.38 -2.94 -6.41
CA ALA A 37 -4.93 -2.99 -6.51
C ALA A 37 -4.45 -4.02 -5.50
N VAL A 38 -3.66 -4.98 -5.97
CA VAL A 38 -3.10 -6.01 -5.11
C VAL A 38 -1.64 -5.69 -4.89
N TYR A 39 -1.27 -5.54 -3.62
CA TYR A 39 0.08 -5.20 -3.21
C TYR A 39 0.72 -6.43 -2.60
N LYS A 40 1.93 -6.74 -3.02
CA LYS A 40 2.65 -7.86 -2.44
C LYS A 40 4.02 -7.38 -2.02
N PHE A 41 4.28 -7.47 -0.71
CA PHE A 41 5.57 -7.13 -0.14
C PHE A 41 6.31 -8.41 0.21
N TYR A 42 7.53 -8.51 -0.24
CA TYR A 42 8.38 -9.65 0.09
C TYR A 42 9.31 -9.23 1.22
N SER A 43 9.25 -9.95 2.34
CA SER A 43 10.04 -9.64 3.52
C SER A 43 9.80 -8.20 3.98
N PRO A 44 8.57 -7.87 4.38
CA PRO A 44 8.27 -6.49 4.79
C PRO A 44 9.16 -6.05 5.94
N THR A 45 9.54 -4.78 5.96
CA THR A 45 10.53 -4.30 6.92
C THR A 45 9.95 -3.95 8.27
N THR A 46 8.65 -3.64 8.33
CA THR A 46 8.05 -3.16 9.58
C THR A 46 7.23 -4.21 10.31
N ILE A 47 6.99 -5.37 9.69
CA ILE A 47 6.19 -6.42 10.31
C ILE A 47 7.13 -7.52 10.78
N THR A 48 7.03 -7.84 12.06
CA THR A 48 7.90 -8.81 12.71
C THR A 48 7.08 -9.89 13.36
N LEU A 49 7.75 -10.94 13.85
CA LEU A 49 7.07 -11.97 14.61
C LEU A 49 6.50 -11.42 15.92
N THR A 50 7.02 -10.30 16.39
CA THR A 50 6.52 -9.69 17.61
C THR A 50 5.21 -8.94 17.38
N ASN A 51 5.07 -8.26 16.25
CA ASN A 51 3.91 -7.38 16.05
C ASN A 51 2.91 -7.85 15.00
N TYR A 52 3.17 -8.96 14.29
CA TYR A 52 2.34 -9.30 13.14
C TYR A 52 0.87 -9.50 13.50
N ARG A 53 0.58 -9.93 14.72
CA ARG A 53 -0.80 -10.16 15.12
C ARG A 53 -1.57 -8.88 15.37
N SER A 54 -0.87 -7.77 15.55
CA SER A 54 -1.53 -6.48 15.74
C SER A 54 -1.69 -5.71 14.44
N VAL A 55 -1.15 -6.22 13.33
CA VAL A 55 -1.29 -5.57 12.03
C VAL A 55 -2.69 -5.85 11.51
N GLN A 56 -3.48 -4.79 11.31
CA GLN A 56 -4.88 -4.92 10.90
C GLN A 56 -5.20 -4.24 9.60
N LYS A 57 -4.36 -3.30 9.17
CA LYS A 57 -4.65 -2.50 7.99
C LYS A 57 -3.36 -2.18 7.25
N MET A 58 -3.52 -1.96 5.95
CA MET A 58 -2.49 -1.29 5.16
C MET A 58 -2.95 0.14 4.93
N TYR A 59 -2.08 1.10 5.20
CA TYR A 59 -2.36 2.51 5.02
C TYR A 59 -1.59 3.03 3.82
N LEU A 60 -2.29 3.74 2.93
CA LEU A 60 -1.69 4.41 1.79
C LEU A 60 -1.80 5.90 2.06
N ILE A 61 -0.68 6.55 2.27
CA ILE A 61 -0.64 7.91 2.81
C ILE A 61 -0.03 8.85 1.80
N ASP A 62 -0.71 9.97 1.55
CA ASP A 62 -0.15 11.03 0.73
C ASP A 62 -0.64 12.38 1.24
N SER A 63 -0.40 13.44 0.47
CA SER A 63 -0.73 14.79 0.91
C SER A 63 -2.23 15.03 1.04
N GLU A 64 -3.05 14.20 0.42
CA GLU A 64 -4.51 14.34 0.55
C GLU A 64 -5.06 13.60 1.77
N GLY A 65 -4.25 12.79 2.42
CA GLY A 65 -4.69 12.03 3.57
C GLY A 65 -4.33 10.58 3.42
N GLU A 66 -5.11 9.71 4.06
CA GLU A 66 -4.78 8.30 4.01
C GLU A 66 -5.95 7.48 3.47
N LEU A 67 -5.60 6.45 2.71
CA LEU A 67 -6.52 5.39 2.32
C LEU A 67 -6.11 4.16 3.10
N SER A 68 -7.03 3.23 3.30
CA SER A 68 -6.67 2.02 4.03
C SER A 68 -7.51 0.84 3.60
N THR A 69 -6.98 -0.35 3.90
CA THR A 69 -7.69 -1.57 3.66
C THR A 69 -7.40 -2.55 4.79
N LYS A 70 -8.40 -3.36 5.13
CA LYS A 70 -8.25 -4.42 6.12
C LYS A 70 -7.92 -5.76 5.46
N LYS A 71 -7.92 -5.82 4.15
CA LYS A 71 -7.68 -7.08 3.43
C LYS A 71 -6.19 -7.34 3.37
N ILE A 72 -5.70 -8.07 4.34
CA ILE A 72 -4.27 -8.36 4.48
C ILE A 72 -4.10 -9.84 4.76
N ASP A 73 -3.23 -10.47 3.99
CA ASP A 73 -2.84 -11.86 4.21
C ASP A 73 -1.34 -11.92 4.45
N LEU A 74 -0.96 -12.55 5.54
CA LEU A 74 0.45 -12.69 5.91
C LEU A 74 0.88 -14.13 5.72
N SER A 75 2.07 -14.31 5.17
CA SER A 75 2.70 -15.63 5.08
C SER A 75 3.90 -15.66 5.98
N ILE A 76 3.94 -16.62 6.88
CA ILE A 76 5.02 -16.78 7.84
C ILE A 76 5.67 -18.13 7.59
N SER A 77 6.98 -18.14 7.50
CA SER A 77 7.73 -19.34 7.24
C SER A 77 9.10 -19.24 7.90
N GLU A 78 9.54 -20.31 8.53
CA GLU A 78 10.87 -20.37 9.14
C GLU A 78 11.11 -19.20 10.09
N ASP A 79 10.10 -18.91 10.91
CA ASP A 79 10.19 -17.86 11.92
C ASP A 79 10.40 -16.48 11.33
N GLN A 80 9.90 -16.25 10.13
CA GLN A 80 9.95 -14.92 9.49
C GLN A 80 8.63 -14.63 8.82
N VAL A 81 8.30 -13.34 8.74
CA VAL A 81 7.21 -12.89 7.91
C VAL A 81 7.75 -12.78 6.49
N LYS A 82 7.36 -13.70 5.65
CA LYS A 82 7.93 -13.81 4.30
C LYS A 82 7.23 -12.91 3.30
N GLU A 83 5.93 -12.71 3.49
CA GLU A 83 5.17 -12.02 2.46
C GLU A 83 3.92 -11.42 3.08
N VAL A 84 3.56 -10.23 2.61
CA VAL A 84 2.28 -9.61 2.92
C VAL A 84 1.59 -9.34 1.60
N LYS A 85 0.36 -9.82 1.46
CA LYS A 85 -0.47 -9.52 0.32
C LYS A 85 -1.65 -8.70 0.79
N SER A 86 -1.87 -7.55 0.19
CA SER A 86 -2.92 -6.66 0.62
C SER A 86 -3.69 -6.16 -0.60
N THR A 87 -5.00 -6.01 -0.45
CA THR A 87 -5.86 -5.63 -1.57
C THR A 87 -6.62 -4.36 -1.21
N TYR A 88 -6.45 -3.33 -2.03
CA TYR A 88 -7.20 -2.10 -1.91
C TYR A 88 -8.20 -2.02 -3.05
N SER A 89 -9.48 -1.83 -2.73
CA SER A 89 -10.55 -1.85 -3.73
C SER A 89 -11.25 -0.50 -3.82
N TRP A 90 -11.80 -0.21 -4.99
CA TRP A 90 -12.61 0.99 -5.20
C TRP A 90 -13.88 0.58 -5.92
N ASN A 91 -14.96 1.35 -5.69
CA ASN A 91 -16.29 1.03 -6.21
C ASN A 91 -16.87 2.09 -7.14
N SER A 92 -16.12 3.15 -7.38
CA SER A 92 -16.61 4.22 -8.24
C SER A 92 -15.42 4.84 -8.95
N GLU A 93 -15.73 5.59 -10.00
CA GLU A 93 -14.68 6.28 -10.73
C GLU A 93 -13.99 7.32 -9.87
N LYS A 94 -14.74 8.00 -9.01
CA LYS A 94 -14.17 9.00 -8.13
C LYS A 94 -13.17 8.37 -7.17
N GLU A 95 -13.51 7.20 -6.63
CA GLU A 95 -12.58 6.49 -5.75
C GLU A 95 -11.36 6.01 -6.52
N PHE A 96 -11.55 5.56 -7.74
CA PHE A 96 -10.44 5.17 -8.57
C PHE A 96 -9.49 6.33 -8.81
N GLU A 97 -10.03 7.50 -9.13
CA GLU A 97 -9.21 8.68 -9.38
C GLU A 97 -8.41 9.07 -8.13
N ARG A 98 -9.07 9.00 -6.97
CA ARG A 98 -8.36 9.27 -5.73
C ARG A 98 -7.21 8.31 -5.51
N TYR A 99 -7.46 7.03 -5.75
CA TYR A 99 -6.41 6.02 -5.61
C TYR A 99 -5.28 6.29 -6.60
N MET A 100 -5.60 6.63 -7.83
CA MET A 100 -4.57 6.85 -8.86
C MET A 100 -3.70 8.04 -8.52
N ARG A 101 -4.23 9.05 -7.85
CA ARG A 101 -3.39 10.15 -7.41
C ARG A 101 -2.36 9.67 -6.39
N PHE A 102 -2.78 8.81 -5.47
CA PHE A 102 -1.81 8.20 -4.55
C PHE A 102 -0.78 7.38 -5.32
N ALA A 103 -1.25 6.53 -6.22
CA ALA A 103 -0.35 5.63 -6.94
C ALA A 103 0.70 6.39 -7.73
N SER A 104 0.30 7.49 -8.36
CA SER A 104 1.24 8.31 -9.11
C SER A 104 2.28 8.96 -8.21
N ARG A 105 1.84 9.47 -7.07
CA ARG A 105 2.76 10.10 -6.13
C ARG A 105 3.74 9.07 -5.56
N TYR A 106 3.23 7.89 -5.28
CA TYR A 106 4.07 6.83 -4.72
C TYR A 106 5.11 6.37 -5.74
N ALA A 107 4.71 6.20 -6.99
CA ALA A 107 5.64 5.81 -8.05
C ALA A 107 6.73 6.87 -8.23
N ASN A 108 6.34 8.14 -8.24
CA ASN A 108 7.31 9.22 -8.38
C ASN A 108 8.29 9.24 -7.21
N PHE A 109 7.79 9.02 -6.02
CA PHE A 109 8.64 9.01 -4.84
C PHE A 109 9.71 7.92 -4.93
N PHE A 110 9.33 6.71 -5.36
CA PHE A 110 10.27 5.60 -5.38
C PHE A 110 11.19 5.61 -6.60
N PHE A 111 10.74 6.13 -7.74
CA PHE A 111 11.53 6.03 -8.95
C PHE A 111 12.22 7.32 -9.34
N GLN A 112 12.08 8.33 -8.54
CA GLN A 112 12.76 9.59 -8.77
C GLN A 112 14.12 9.53 -8.12
N LYS A 113 15.15 9.76 -8.88
CA LYS A 113 16.51 9.72 -8.37
C LYS A 113 17.15 11.10 -8.36
#